data_f37fd59de1a6bc89984be71bf0d22da3
#
_entry.id   f37fd59de1a6bc89984be71bf0d22da3
#
_cell.length_a   1.000
_cell.length_b   1.000
_cell.length_c   1.000
_cell.angle_alpha   90.00
_cell.angle_beta   90.00
_cell.angle_gamma   90.00
#
_symmetry.space_group_name_H-M   'P 1'
#
loop_
_entity.id
_entity.type
_entity.pdbx_description
1 polymer ?
#
loop_
_entity_poly.entity_id
_entity_poly.type
_entity_poly.pdbx_seq_one_letter_code
_entity_poly.pdbx_strand_id
1 'polypeptide(L)'
;MNWYLQSGKESDVVTSTRIRFARNLPEFKFNLKDKKDIEKLKNKIKENVYAIGYGLKYLELKDMDDITKMSLVEKNLISPEYAVHNEDGAILINDEENICIMINDEDHLKIQVFSSGLELENTLNYAIEVDQKIEEILEYATSKKYGYLTSLPTNCGTGLKASVMVHLPALTITKNINKVFYTINNFGVNIVGAYGENSKEYGDVFQISNKRTLGVTEKEIVENIKIVTEKLIEQERKARKFLAKDTLDLEDTIYRSYGLLSNCRKISFDEAQKLISNVKIGTDLGILPELNDSKVQQLILYTKPANMQKYLGEQYEALERDIKRAEVIKKIMSI
;
A
#
# COMPACT_ATOMS: atom_id res chain seq x y z
N MET A 1 17.61 1.70 0.77
CA MET A 1 16.68 2.16 -0.29
C MET A 1 15.30 1.68 0.11
N ASN A 2 14.30 2.56 0.12
CA ASN A 2 12.98 2.24 0.61
C ASN A 2 12.29 1.18 -0.26
N TRP A 3 11.52 0.30 0.36
CA TRP A 3 10.89 -0.85 -0.28
C TRP A 3 10.04 -0.49 -1.52
N TYR A 4 9.34 0.63 -1.50
CA TYR A 4 8.45 1.07 -2.58
C TYR A 4 9.17 1.60 -3.84
N LEU A 5 10.48 1.72 -3.80
CA LEU A 5 11.36 2.06 -4.95
C LEU A 5 12.13 0.84 -5.48
N GLN A 6 11.86 -0.35 -4.94
CA GLN A 6 12.54 -1.58 -5.33
C GLN A 6 11.60 -2.48 -6.12
N SER A 7 12.16 -3.22 -7.07
CA SER A 7 11.45 -4.30 -7.75
C SER A 7 11.55 -5.56 -6.92
N GLY A 8 10.42 -6.23 -6.69
CA GLY A 8 10.34 -7.50 -5.99
C GLY A 8 9.97 -8.66 -6.93
N LYS A 9 9.65 -9.81 -6.34
CA LYS A 9 9.15 -10.97 -7.08
C LYS A 9 7.82 -10.65 -7.77
N GLU A 10 7.64 -11.07 -9.03
CA GLU A 10 6.44 -10.83 -9.84
C GLU A 10 6.13 -9.34 -10.05
N SER A 11 7.15 -8.45 -10.07
CA SER A 11 6.99 -6.98 -10.08
C SER A 11 6.32 -6.43 -11.35
N ASP A 12 6.25 -7.21 -12.40
CA ASP A 12 5.47 -6.88 -13.60
C ASP A 12 3.96 -6.75 -13.29
N VAL A 13 3.46 -7.53 -12.31
CA VAL A 13 2.05 -7.51 -11.90
C VAL A 13 1.89 -7.09 -10.43
N VAL A 14 2.75 -7.55 -9.52
CA VAL A 14 2.63 -7.29 -8.09
C VAL A 14 3.56 -6.16 -7.67
N THR A 15 3.00 -5.06 -7.21
CA THR A 15 3.80 -3.91 -6.78
C THR A 15 4.28 -4.03 -5.34
N SER A 16 3.45 -4.57 -4.44
CA SER A 16 3.82 -4.73 -3.02
C SER A 16 2.98 -5.76 -2.29
N THR A 17 3.54 -6.24 -1.18
CA THR A 17 2.89 -7.05 -0.16
C THR A 17 2.83 -6.28 1.16
N ARG A 18 1.71 -6.39 1.90
CA ARG A 18 1.54 -5.83 3.24
C ARG A 18 0.91 -6.86 4.15
N ILE A 19 1.50 -7.05 5.32
CA ILE A 19 0.93 -7.78 6.46
C ILE A 19 0.62 -6.78 7.56
N ARG A 20 -0.61 -6.84 8.10
CA ARG A 20 -1.07 -5.96 9.18
C ARG A 20 -1.72 -6.77 10.28
N PHE A 21 -1.29 -6.59 11.53
CA PHE A 21 -1.95 -7.09 12.73
C PHE A 21 -2.66 -5.97 13.48
N ALA A 22 -3.88 -6.24 13.94
CA ALA A 22 -4.63 -5.39 14.87
C ALA A 22 -4.52 -5.97 16.28
N ARG A 23 -4.13 -5.13 17.25
CA ARG A 23 -3.90 -5.51 18.66
C ARG A 23 -4.47 -4.47 19.61
N ASN A 24 -5.05 -4.94 20.71
CA ASN A 24 -5.50 -4.11 21.81
C ASN A 24 -4.87 -4.54 23.12
N LEU A 25 -4.73 -3.61 24.06
CA LEU A 25 -4.24 -3.85 25.42
C LEU A 25 -5.44 -3.99 26.36
N PRO A 26 -5.49 -5.00 27.26
CA PRO A 26 -6.68 -5.32 28.07
C PRO A 26 -7.04 -4.26 29.11
N GLU A 27 -6.06 -3.46 29.54
CA GLU A 27 -6.27 -2.40 30.54
C GLU A 27 -6.93 -1.14 29.98
N PHE A 28 -7.04 -0.99 28.65
CA PHE A 28 -7.71 0.13 28.00
C PHE A 28 -9.01 -0.31 27.34
N LYS A 29 -9.98 0.59 27.30
CA LYS A 29 -11.20 0.39 26.50
C LYS A 29 -10.85 0.42 25.01
N PHE A 30 -11.45 -0.45 24.24
CA PHE A 30 -11.32 -0.43 22.78
C PHE A 30 -11.94 0.85 22.21
N ASN A 31 -11.38 1.35 21.12
CA ASN A 31 -11.81 2.58 20.46
C ASN A 31 -11.82 3.78 21.43
N LEU A 32 -10.64 4.12 21.97
CA LEU A 32 -10.45 5.19 22.94
C LEU A 32 -10.87 6.55 22.36
N LYS A 33 -11.59 7.34 23.19
CA LYS A 33 -12.00 8.70 22.86
C LYS A 33 -11.57 9.72 23.94
N ASP A 34 -11.30 9.24 25.17
CA ASP A 34 -10.84 10.09 26.25
C ASP A 34 -9.36 10.44 26.06
N LYS A 35 -9.06 11.74 25.98
CA LYS A 35 -7.68 12.23 25.72
C LYS A 35 -6.66 11.77 26.76
N LYS A 36 -7.06 11.65 28.03
CA LYS A 36 -6.15 11.22 29.10
C LYS A 36 -5.78 9.74 28.95
N ASP A 37 -6.75 8.91 28.56
CA ASP A 37 -6.49 7.49 28.35
C ASP A 37 -5.71 7.27 27.04
N ILE A 38 -5.95 8.07 26.00
CA ILE A 38 -5.15 8.07 24.76
C ILE A 38 -3.68 8.43 25.07
N GLU A 39 -3.44 9.48 25.85
CA GLU A 39 -2.08 9.88 26.24
C GLU A 39 -1.38 8.79 27.10
N LYS A 40 -2.11 8.13 28.01
CA LYS A 40 -1.56 7.00 28.77
C LYS A 40 -1.17 5.84 27.86
N LEU A 41 -2.05 5.51 26.90
CA LEU A 41 -1.79 4.46 25.90
C LEU A 41 -0.54 4.80 25.07
N LYS A 42 -0.48 6.01 24.52
CA LYS A 42 0.67 6.48 23.71
C LYS A 42 1.98 6.42 24.49
N ASN A 43 1.98 6.91 25.74
CA ASN A 43 3.17 6.90 26.58
C ASN A 43 3.61 5.47 26.90
N LYS A 44 2.66 4.58 27.25
CA LYS A 44 2.97 3.16 27.48
C LYS A 44 3.60 2.51 26.27
N ILE A 45 3.03 2.73 25.06
CA ILE A 45 3.58 2.17 23.83
C ILE A 45 4.94 2.80 23.51
N LYS A 46 5.06 4.13 23.61
CA LYS A 46 6.30 4.85 23.35
C LYS A 46 7.44 4.35 24.22
N GLU A 47 7.24 4.24 25.54
CA GLU A 47 8.28 3.83 26.50
C GLU A 47 8.76 2.39 26.27
N ASN A 48 7.90 1.50 25.82
CA ASN A 48 8.18 0.07 25.72
C ASN A 48 8.61 -0.37 24.32
N VAL A 49 7.98 0.16 23.25
CA VAL A 49 8.21 -0.33 21.90
C VAL A 49 9.56 0.12 21.32
N TYR A 50 10.18 1.19 21.83
CA TYR A 50 11.57 1.52 21.46
C TYR A 50 12.56 0.41 21.78
N ALA A 51 12.30 -0.37 22.83
CA ALA A 51 13.20 -1.43 23.28
C ALA A 51 13.25 -2.65 22.36
N ILE A 52 12.27 -2.81 21.46
CA ILE A 52 12.23 -3.97 20.54
C ILE A 52 13.26 -3.90 19.40
N GLY A 53 13.94 -2.79 19.25
CA GLY A 53 14.90 -2.58 18.16
C GLY A 53 14.23 -2.02 16.89
N TYR A 54 14.71 -2.40 15.71
CA TYR A 54 14.22 -2.00 14.38
C TYR A 54 14.39 -0.51 14.03
N GLY A 55 15.03 0.32 14.85
CA GLY A 55 15.27 1.74 14.57
C GLY A 55 13.99 2.57 14.44
N LEU A 56 12.95 2.22 15.23
CA LEU A 56 11.65 2.88 15.17
C LEU A 56 11.72 4.32 15.70
N LYS A 57 11.13 5.26 14.97
CA LYS A 57 10.94 6.67 15.35
C LYS A 57 9.49 6.89 15.73
N TYR A 58 9.25 7.52 16.86
CA TYR A 58 7.91 7.90 17.31
C TYR A 58 7.55 9.29 16.78
N LEU A 59 6.42 9.39 16.10
CA LEU A 59 5.93 10.62 15.47
C LEU A 59 4.45 10.81 15.82
N GLU A 60 4.08 11.96 16.35
CA GLU A 60 2.68 12.32 16.61
C GLU A 60 2.04 12.97 15.39
N LEU A 61 0.81 12.59 15.05
CA LEU A 61 0.13 13.15 13.87
C LEU A 61 -0.14 14.65 14.03
N LYS A 62 -0.40 15.13 15.25
CA LYS A 62 -0.62 16.56 15.52
C LYS A 62 0.59 17.44 15.20
N ASP A 63 1.80 16.87 15.23
CA ASP A 63 3.05 17.59 14.98
C ASP A 63 3.47 17.54 13.49
N MET A 64 2.72 16.80 12.65
CA MET A 64 2.97 16.71 11.23
C MET A 64 2.13 17.72 10.45
N ASP A 65 2.73 18.33 9.42
CA ASP A 65 1.99 19.08 8.42
C ASP A 65 1.14 18.16 7.52
N ASP A 66 0.16 18.73 6.83
CA ASP A 66 -0.75 17.96 5.97
C ASP A 66 -0.04 17.25 4.82
N ILE A 67 1.02 17.85 4.26
CA ILE A 67 1.79 17.23 3.18
C ILE A 67 2.51 15.99 3.71
N THR A 68 3.06 16.04 4.91
CA THR A 68 3.70 14.89 5.55
C THR A 68 2.70 13.77 5.81
N LYS A 69 1.53 14.07 6.40
CA LYS A 69 0.46 13.08 6.60
C LYS A 69 0.00 12.46 5.29
N MET A 70 -0.28 13.28 4.27
CA MET A 70 -0.72 12.78 2.97
C MET A 70 0.37 12.01 2.22
N SER A 71 1.65 12.34 2.40
CA SER A 71 2.76 11.56 1.87
C SER A 71 2.79 10.13 2.42
N LEU A 72 2.49 9.96 3.72
CA LEU A 72 2.37 8.63 4.36
C LEU A 72 1.16 7.86 3.80
N VAL A 73 0.02 8.56 3.57
CA VAL A 73 -1.17 7.96 2.91
C VAL A 73 -0.83 7.49 1.51
N GLU A 74 -0.18 8.30 0.71
CA GLU A 74 0.19 7.99 -0.66
C GLU A 74 1.18 6.83 -0.79
N LYS A 75 1.96 6.57 0.26
CA LYS A 75 2.82 5.39 0.42
C LYS A 75 2.09 4.16 1.00
N ASN A 76 0.81 4.28 1.32
CA ASN A 76 -0.02 3.27 2.00
C ASN A 76 0.47 2.89 3.43
N LEU A 77 1.24 3.76 4.08
CA LEU A 77 1.74 3.55 5.44
C LEU A 77 0.68 3.81 6.50
N ILE A 78 -0.23 4.78 6.25
CA ILE A 78 -1.41 5.06 7.08
C ILE A 78 -2.65 5.18 6.20
N SER A 79 -3.85 5.07 6.80
CA SER A 79 -5.10 5.26 6.06
C SER A 79 -5.43 6.76 5.88
N PRO A 80 -6.21 7.14 4.84
CA PRO A 80 -6.70 8.51 4.68
C PRO A 80 -7.49 8.99 5.90
N GLU A 81 -8.35 8.13 6.45
CA GLU A 81 -9.19 8.43 7.61
C GLU A 81 -8.33 8.73 8.85
N TYR A 82 -7.29 7.92 9.07
CA TYR A 82 -6.36 8.12 10.18
C TYR A 82 -5.58 9.44 10.05
N ALA A 83 -5.15 9.79 8.85
CA ALA A 83 -4.44 11.04 8.59
C ALA A 83 -5.28 12.30 8.84
N VAL A 84 -6.58 12.24 8.50
CA VAL A 84 -7.47 13.41 8.52
C VAL A 84 -8.22 13.57 9.85
N HIS A 85 -8.66 12.46 10.46
CA HIS A 85 -9.60 12.49 11.57
C HIS A 85 -9.00 12.14 12.93
N ASN A 86 -7.72 11.76 12.99
CA ASN A 86 -7.08 11.32 14.24
C ASN A 86 -5.89 12.21 14.65
N GLU A 87 -6.17 13.42 15.12
CA GLU A 87 -5.13 14.32 15.65
C GLU A 87 -4.40 13.71 16.87
N ASP A 88 -5.08 12.88 17.67
CA ASP A 88 -4.53 12.23 18.85
C ASP A 88 -3.76 10.94 18.54
N GLY A 89 -3.67 10.55 17.26
CA GLY A 89 -2.90 9.39 16.80
C GLY A 89 -1.39 9.63 16.77
N ALA A 90 -0.64 8.54 16.77
CA ALA A 90 0.81 8.54 16.60
C ALA A 90 1.25 7.33 15.76
N ILE A 91 2.45 7.39 15.20
CA ILE A 91 3.06 6.25 14.51
C ILE A 91 4.47 5.96 15.04
N LEU A 92 4.85 4.70 14.95
CA LEU A 92 6.24 4.26 15.05
C LEU A 92 6.65 3.74 13.67
N ILE A 93 7.75 4.27 13.13
CA ILE A 93 8.18 3.96 11.77
C ILE A 93 9.71 3.88 11.71
N ASN A 94 10.26 2.92 10.98
CA ASN A 94 11.70 2.80 10.77
C ASN A 94 12.17 3.59 9.54
N ASP A 95 13.48 3.73 9.37
CA ASP A 95 14.09 4.52 8.28
C ASP A 95 13.82 3.93 6.89
N GLU A 96 13.69 2.61 6.78
CA GLU A 96 13.32 1.92 5.55
C GLU A 96 11.84 2.05 5.21
N GLU A 97 11.02 2.56 6.15
CA GLU A 97 9.56 2.67 6.05
C GLU A 97 8.86 1.32 5.77
N ASN A 98 9.53 0.20 6.04
CA ASN A 98 8.95 -1.13 5.86
C ASN A 98 8.27 -1.70 7.12
N ILE A 99 8.42 -1.03 8.27
CA ILE A 99 7.63 -1.22 9.49
C ILE A 99 6.94 0.09 9.82
N CYS A 100 5.61 0.06 9.95
CA CYS A 100 4.82 1.18 10.40
C CYS A 100 3.75 0.69 11.39
N ILE A 101 3.81 1.19 12.64
CA ILE A 101 2.86 0.84 13.70
C ILE A 101 2.01 2.08 13.96
N MET A 102 0.72 2.01 13.62
CA MET A 102 -0.24 3.07 13.93
C MET A 102 -0.76 2.86 15.35
N ILE A 103 -0.82 3.94 16.13
CA ILE A 103 -1.24 3.94 17.54
C ILE A 103 -2.54 4.71 17.67
N ASN A 104 -3.55 4.10 18.33
CA ASN A 104 -4.87 4.68 18.53
C ASN A 104 -5.60 5.03 17.23
N ASP A 105 -5.70 4.03 16.34
CA ASP A 105 -6.66 4.04 15.23
C ASP A 105 -8.00 3.44 15.70
N GLU A 106 -8.60 2.51 15.00
CA GLU A 106 -9.75 1.72 15.51
C GLU A 106 -9.31 0.81 16.66
N ASP A 107 -8.11 0.24 16.56
CA ASP A 107 -7.46 -0.58 17.58
C ASP A 107 -6.26 0.18 18.16
N HIS A 108 -5.78 -0.23 19.33
CA HIS A 108 -4.68 0.43 20.02
C HIS A 108 -3.39 0.39 19.22
N LEU A 109 -3.13 -0.73 18.54
CA LEU A 109 -1.98 -0.95 17.67
C LEU A 109 -2.43 -1.56 16.33
N LYS A 110 -1.96 -0.99 15.24
CA LYS A 110 -1.96 -1.62 13.91
C LYS A 110 -0.52 -1.75 13.43
N ILE A 111 0.03 -2.95 13.59
CA ILE A 111 1.40 -3.30 13.25
C ILE A 111 1.44 -3.67 11.78
N GLN A 112 2.17 -2.93 10.97
CA GLN A 112 2.25 -3.15 9.52
C GLN A 112 3.68 -3.39 9.08
N VAL A 113 3.85 -4.40 8.23
CA VAL A 113 5.12 -4.73 7.56
C VAL A 113 4.88 -4.80 6.07
N PHE A 114 5.81 -4.21 5.30
CA PHE A 114 5.72 -4.06 3.87
C PHE A 114 6.92 -4.67 3.16
N SER A 115 6.69 -5.22 1.97
CA SER A 115 7.72 -5.70 1.05
C SER A 115 7.37 -5.36 -0.39
N SER A 116 8.39 -5.22 -1.26
CA SER A 116 8.21 -5.06 -2.70
C SER A 116 7.79 -6.40 -3.32
N GLY A 117 6.89 -6.36 -4.31
CA GLY A 117 6.46 -7.56 -5.04
C GLY A 117 5.69 -8.58 -4.21
N LEU A 118 5.68 -9.83 -4.66
CA LEU A 118 4.94 -10.95 -4.04
C LEU A 118 5.81 -11.69 -3.00
N GLU A 119 5.83 -11.19 -1.77
CA GLU A 119 6.66 -11.71 -0.66
C GLU A 119 5.82 -12.06 0.58
N LEU A 120 4.64 -12.66 0.39
CA LEU A 120 3.65 -12.91 1.44
C LEU A 120 4.20 -13.70 2.63
N GLU A 121 4.92 -14.79 2.39
CA GLU A 121 5.43 -15.68 3.45
C GLU A 121 6.55 -15.00 4.25
N ASN A 122 7.52 -14.38 3.55
CA ASN A 122 8.63 -13.68 4.19
C ASN A 122 8.14 -12.48 4.99
N THR A 123 7.18 -11.72 4.42
CA THR A 123 6.56 -10.57 5.09
C THR A 123 5.74 -11.01 6.31
N LEU A 124 5.03 -12.16 6.23
CA LEU A 124 4.31 -12.72 7.38
C LEU A 124 5.27 -13.09 8.51
N ASN A 125 6.34 -13.83 8.20
CA ASN A 125 7.32 -14.26 9.20
C ASN A 125 7.94 -13.05 9.89
N TYR A 126 8.31 -12.02 9.14
CA TYR A 126 8.86 -10.80 9.70
C TYR A 126 7.83 -10.01 10.54
N ALA A 127 6.57 -9.94 10.08
CA ALA A 127 5.50 -9.31 10.86
C ALA A 127 5.20 -10.05 12.17
N ILE A 128 5.24 -11.40 12.16
CA ILE A 128 5.10 -12.23 13.38
C ILE A 128 6.26 -11.95 14.34
N GLU A 129 7.49 -11.86 13.86
CA GLU A 129 8.65 -11.53 14.71
C GLU A 129 8.48 -10.17 15.40
N VAL A 130 8.05 -9.14 14.65
CA VAL A 130 7.78 -7.81 15.20
C VAL A 130 6.64 -7.85 16.22
N ASP A 131 5.52 -8.53 15.90
CA ASP A 131 4.35 -8.66 16.77
C ASP A 131 4.68 -9.39 18.07
N GLN A 132 5.44 -10.51 18.02
CA GLN A 132 5.87 -11.26 19.19
C GLN A 132 6.79 -10.44 20.11
N LYS A 133 7.75 -9.69 19.58
CA LYS A 133 8.58 -8.80 20.39
C LYS A 133 7.78 -7.73 21.12
N ILE A 134 6.69 -7.24 20.52
CA ILE A 134 5.79 -6.32 21.18
C ILE A 134 4.96 -7.04 22.24
N GLU A 135 4.45 -8.25 21.96
CA GLU A 135 3.64 -9.06 22.88
C GLU A 135 4.45 -9.50 24.13
N GLU A 136 5.77 -9.71 24.02
CA GLU A 136 6.65 -9.98 25.16
C GLU A 136 6.69 -8.82 26.19
N ILE A 137 6.39 -7.60 25.74
CA ILE A 137 6.48 -6.37 26.56
C ILE A 137 5.09 -5.82 26.91
N LEU A 138 4.13 -5.92 25.97
CA LEU A 138 2.77 -5.42 26.10
C LEU A 138 1.78 -6.59 26.04
N GLU A 139 1.04 -6.81 27.15
CA GLU A 139 -0.01 -7.83 27.16
C GLU A 139 -1.12 -7.48 26.16
N TYR A 140 -1.48 -8.44 25.29
CA TYR A 140 -2.57 -8.25 24.34
C TYR A 140 -3.90 -8.76 24.87
N ALA A 141 -4.98 -8.07 24.51
CA ALA A 141 -6.35 -8.49 24.82
C ALA A 141 -6.71 -9.74 24.00
N THR A 142 -6.80 -10.89 24.65
CA THR A 142 -7.06 -12.19 24.02
C THR A 142 -8.24 -12.90 24.66
N SER A 143 -8.83 -13.85 23.93
CA SER A 143 -9.86 -14.76 24.40
C SER A 143 -9.55 -16.18 23.93
N LYS A 144 -9.74 -17.17 24.83
CA LYS A 144 -9.59 -18.58 24.46
C LYS A 144 -10.52 -19.02 23.32
N LYS A 145 -11.67 -18.35 23.17
CA LYS A 145 -12.69 -18.67 22.16
C LYS A 145 -12.50 -17.89 20.87
N TYR A 146 -12.03 -16.64 20.95
CA TYR A 146 -12.07 -15.71 19.84
C TYR A 146 -10.66 -15.23 19.39
N GLY A 147 -9.59 -15.69 20.01
CA GLY A 147 -8.22 -15.24 19.71
C GLY A 147 -8.00 -13.79 20.14
N TYR A 148 -7.28 -13.02 19.36
CA TYR A 148 -7.04 -11.59 19.62
C TYR A 148 -8.34 -10.80 19.48
N LEU A 149 -8.62 -9.98 20.49
CA LEU A 149 -9.83 -9.16 20.56
C LEU A 149 -9.57 -7.80 19.91
N THR A 150 -10.45 -7.43 18.99
CA THR A 150 -10.34 -6.20 18.22
C THR A 150 -11.62 -5.36 18.30
N SER A 151 -11.50 -4.05 18.06
CA SER A 151 -12.64 -3.12 18.08
C SER A 151 -13.69 -3.48 17.03
N LEU A 152 -13.27 -4.01 15.89
CA LEU A 152 -14.16 -4.52 14.85
C LEU A 152 -14.21 -6.06 14.93
N PRO A 153 -15.41 -6.66 15.12
CA PRO A 153 -15.56 -8.11 15.18
C PRO A 153 -15.00 -8.86 13.96
N THR A 154 -14.98 -8.21 12.81
CA THR A 154 -14.43 -8.75 11.55
C THR A 154 -12.91 -8.95 11.57
N ASN A 155 -12.20 -8.32 12.50
CA ASN A 155 -10.76 -8.46 12.69
C ASN A 155 -10.39 -9.43 13.83
N CYS A 156 -11.37 -9.86 14.67
CA CYS A 156 -11.12 -10.83 15.76
C CYS A 156 -10.57 -12.15 15.23
N GLY A 157 -9.82 -12.86 16.07
CA GLY A 157 -9.15 -14.11 15.74
C GLY A 157 -7.66 -13.88 15.57
N THR A 158 -7.15 -13.97 14.37
CA THR A 158 -5.75 -13.66 14.09
C THR A 158 -5.43 -12.17 14.16
N GLY A 159 -6.43 -11.30 13.99
CA GLY A 159 -6.22 -9.86 13.80
C GLY A 159 -5.48 -9.52 12.51
N LEU A 160 -5.25 -10.52 11.64
CA LEU A 160 -4.43 -10.40 10.44
C LEU A 160 -5.21 -9.83 9.25
N LYS A 161 -4.65 -8.82 8.61
CA LYS A 161 -5.00 -8.43 7.24
C LYS A 161 -3.77 -8.54 6.34
N ALA A 162 -3.73 -9.59 5.53
CA ALA A 162 -2.76 -9.76 4.46
C ALA A 162 -3.28 -9.08 3.19
N SER A 163 -2.44 -8.30 2.53
CA SER A 163 -2.83 -7.54 1.32
C SER A 163 -1.71 -7.58 0.29
N VAL A 164 -2.10 -7.63 -0.98
CA VAL A 164 -1.21 -7.54 -2.13
C VAL A 164 -1.73 -6.44 -3.06
N MET A 165 -0.84 -5.55 -3.51
CA MET A 165 -1.15 -4.53 -4.51
C MET A 165 -0.78 -5.07 -5.89
N VAL A 166 -1.72 -5.02 -6.83
CA VAL A 166 -1.55 -5.56 -8.17
C VAL A 166 -1.85 -4.52 -9.25
N HIS A 167 -1.07 -4.50 -10.32
CA HIS A 167 -1.23 -3.67 -11.50
C HIS A 167 -1.78 -4.51 -12.66
N LEU A 168 -3.00 -4.22 -13.13
CA LEU A 168 -3.79 -5.07 -14.03
C LEU A 168 -4.24 -4.33 -15.30
N PRO A 169 -3.36 -3.65 -16.04
CA PRO A 169 -3.74 -2.83 -17.18
C PRO A 169 -4.32 -3.64 -18.35
N ALA A 170 -3.80 -4.86 -18.62
CA ALA A 170 -4.28 -5.65 -19.76
C ALA A 170 -5.68 -6.22 -19.50
N LEU A 171 -6.01 -6.60 -18.28
CA LEU A 171 -7.37 -6.99 -17.90
C LEU A 171 -8.34 -5.80 -18.00
N THR A 172 -7.90 -4.59 -17.68
CA THR A 172 -8.70 -3.36 -17.81
C THR A 172 -8.92 -3.03 -19.31
N ILE A 173 -7.87 -2.98 -20.12
CA ILE A 173 -7.93 -2.69 -21.57
C ILE A 173 -8.84 -3.71 -22.27
N THR A 174 -8.73 -5.00 -21.95
CA THR A 174 -9.57 -6.06 -22.54
C THR A 174 -10.97 -6.14 -21.93
N LYS A 175 -11.32 -5.26 -20.97
CA LYS A 175 -12.62 -5.21 -20.25
C LYS A 175 -12.99 -6.54 -19.53
N ASN A 176 -11.99 -7.35 -19.19
CA ASN A 176 -12.19 -8.61 -18.47
C ASN A 176 -12.07 -8.46 -16.95
N ILE A 177 -11.65 -7.31 -16.45
CA ILE A 177 -11.36 -7.06 -15.03
C ILE A 177 -12.54 -7.41 -14.11
N ASN A 178 -13.76 -6.96 -14.44
CA ASN A 178 -14.95 -7.20 -13.62
C ASN A 178 -15.33 -8.68 -13.55
N LYS A 179 -15.16 -9.42 -14.66
CA LYS A 179 -15.42 -10.88 -14.70
C LYS A 179 -14.43 -11.64 -13.81
N VAL A 180 -13.16 -11.25 -13.86
CA VAL A 180 -12.12 -11.83 -13.02
C VAL A 180 -12.38 -11.52 -11.55
N PHE A 181 -12.72 -10.29 -11.20
CA PHE A 181 -13.04 -9.89 -9.83
C PHE A 181 -14.27 -10.61 -9.27
N TYR A 182 -15.32 -10.76 -10.06
CA TYR A 182 -16.49 -11.54 -9.67
C TYR A 182 -16.12 -13.00 -9.31
N THR A 183 -15.27 -13.61 -10.13
CA THR A 183 -14.80 -14.98 -9.89
C THR A 183 -13.96 -15.07 -8.60
N ILE A 184 -13.02 -14.14 -8.43
CA ILE A 184 -12.08 -14.12 -7.30
C ILE A 184 -12.79 -13.83 -5.96
N ASN A 185 -13.80 -12.97 -5.94
CA ASN A 185 -14.59 -12.67 -4.74
C ASN A 185 -15.19 -13.90 -4.06
N ASN A 186 -15.44 -14.98 -4.81
CA ASN A 186 -15.96 -16.24 -4.27
C ASN A 186 -14.91 -17.03 -3.46
N PHE A 187 -13.63 -16.64 -3.52
CA PHE A 187 -12.54 -17.28 -2.75
C PHE A 187 -12.28 -16.63 -1.39
N GLY A 188 -13.22 -15.83 -0.86
CA GLY A 188 -13.09 -15.23 0.47
C GLY A 188 -12.08 -14.09 0.56
N VAL A 189 -11.79 -13.45 -0.56
CA VAL A 189 -10.94 -12.27 -0.64
C VAL A 189 -11.75 -11.01 -0.97
N ASN A 190 -11.23 -9.85 -0.58
CA ASN A 190 -11.75 -8.54 -0.95
C ASN A 190 -10.83 -7.91 -2.00
N ILE A 191 -11.41 -7.24 -3.00
CA ILE A 191 -10.68 -6.48 -4.01
C ILE A 191 -11.23 -5.07 -4.03
N VAL A 192 -10.33 -4.09 -3.88
CA VAL A 192 -10.67 -2.67 -3.83
C VAL A 192 -9.65 -1.86 -4.62
N GLY A 193 -9.94 -0.59 -4.91
CA GLY A 193 -8.96 0.34 -5.46
C GLY A 193 -7.75 0.54 -4.53
N ALA A 194 -6.71 1.17 -5.02
CA ALA A 194 -5.41 1.29 -4.35
C ALA A 194 -5.48 1.92 -2.94
N TYR A 195 -6.46 2.77 -2.68
CA TYR A 195 -6.62 3.47 -1.39
C TYR A 195 -7.80 2.96 -0.54
N GLY A 196 -8.35 1.79 -0.85
CA GLY A 196 -9.40 1.14 -0.07
C GLY A 196 -10.79 1.17 -0.69
N GLU A 197 -11.81 0.81 0.10
CA GLU A 197 -13.21 0.80 -0.32
C GLU A 197 -13.65 2.21 -0.73
N ASN A 198 -14.38 2.32 -1.83
CA ASN A 198 -14.84 3.58 -2.44
C ASN A 198 -13.73 4.50 -2.99
N SER A 199 -12.48 4.07 -3.02
CA SER A 199 -11.44 4.83 -3.69
C SER A 199 -11.58 4.73 -5.21
N LYS A 200 -11.28 5.85 -5.90
CA LYS A 200 -11.17 5.86 -7.35
C LYS A 200 -10.01 4.96 -7.79
N GLU A 201 -10.19 4.24 -8.87
CA GLU A 201 -9.11 3.44 -9.46
C GLU A 201 -8.12 4.38 -10.16
N TYR A 202 -6.86 4.32 -9.75
CA TYR A 202 -5.79 5.09 -10.35
C TYR A 202 -4.74 4.17 -10.94
N GLY A 203 -4.48 4.33 -12.25
CA GLY A 203 -3.38 3.63 -12.92
C GLY A 203 -3.50 2.11 -12.89
N ASP A 204 -4.73 1.56 -12.96
CA ASP A 204 -5.02 0.11 -12.99
C ASP A 204 -4.44 -0.68 -11.80
N VAL A 205 -4.30 -0.02 -10.64
CA VAL A 205 -3.77 -0.63 -9.40
C VAL A 205 -4.91 -0.99 -8.46
N PHE A 206 -4.90 -2.23 -7.98
CA PHE A 206 -5.91 -2.80 -7.09
C PHE A 206 -5.26 -3.46 -5.88
N GLN A 207 -5.99 -3.49 -4.75
CA GLN A 207 -5.59 -4.20 -3.55
C GLN A 207 -6.44 -5.45 -3.36
N ILE A 208 -5.78 -6.58 -3.19
CA ILE A 208 -6.41 -7.86 -2.79
C ILE A 208 -6.12 -8.07 -1.31
N SER A 209 -7.11 -8.47 -0.52
CA SER A 209 -6.93 -8.78 0.90
C SER A 209 -7.91 -9.86 1.38
N ASN A 210 -7.60 -10.52 2.52
CA ASN A 210 -8.52 -11.47 3.15
C ASN A 210 -9.77 -10.78 3.70
N LYS A 211 -10.89 -11.51 3.67
CA LYS A 211 -12.15 -11.13 4.34
C LYS A 211 -12.30 -11.74 5.73
N ARG A 212 -11.67 -12.88 5.97
CA ARG A 212 -11.86 -13.69 7.17
C ARG A 212 -10.60 -13.69 8.03
N THR A 213 -10.80 -13.60 9.35
CA THR A 213 -9.74 -13.62 10.36
C THR A 213 -10.03 -14.61 11.50
N LEU A 214 -11.31 -14.97 11.70
CA LEU A 214 -11.77 -15.85 12.77
C LEU A 214 -11.89 -17.29 12.27
N GLY A 215 -11.37 -18.25 13.05
CA GLY A 215 -11.43 -19.68 12.75
C GLY A 215 -10.56 -20.12 11.58
N VAL A 216 -9.49 -19.38 11.33
CA VAL A 216 -8.42 -19.66 10.36
C VAL A 216 -7.09 -19.24 10.98
N THR A 217 -6.00 -19.83 10.52
CA THR A 217 -4.64 -19.44 10.91
C THR A 217 -4.07 -18.38 9.98
N GLU A 218 -3.03 -17.68 10.43
CA GLU A 218 -2.29 -16.71 9.63
C GLU A 218 -1.72 -17.34 8.34
N LYS A 219 -1.23 -18.56 8.45
CA LYS A 219 -0.69 -19.32 7.30
C LYS A 219 -1.77 -19.67 6.28
N GLU A 220 -2.97 -20.10 6.72
CA GLU A 220 -4.10 -20.36 5.82
C GLU A 220 -4.56 -19.09 5.11
N ILE A 221 -4.59 -17.94 5.80
CA ILE A 221 -4.93 -16.65 5.20
C ILE A 221 -3.93 -16.30 4.10
N VAL A 222 -2.63 -16.36 4.41
CA VAL A 222 -1.57 -15.99 3.49
C VAL A 222 -1.52 -16.93 2.28
N GLU A 223 -1.67 -18.24 2.50
CA GLU A 223 -1.71 -19.23 1.41
C GLU A 223 -2.92 -18.98 0.47
N ASN A 224 -4.09 -18.67 1.02
CA ASN A 224 -5.26 -18.34 0.20
C ASN A 224 -5.03 -17.08 -0.65
N ILE A 225 -4.47 -16.00 -0.07
CA ILE A 225 -4.14 -14.78 -0.81
C ILE A 225 -3.10 -15.06 -1.90
N LYS A 226 -2.09 -15.89 -1.60
CA LYS A 226 -1.05 -16.29 -2.56
C LYS A 226 -1.65 -17.00 -3.77
N ILE A 227 -2.46 -18.05 -3.54
CA ILE A 227 -3.12 -18.82 -4.61
C ILE A 227 -3.98 -17.92 -5.49
N VAL A 228 -4.76 -17.03 -4.88
CA VAL A 228 -5.61 -16.08 -5.62
C VAL A 228 -4.77 -15.10 -6.43
N THR A 229 -3.70 -14.57 -5.83
CA THR A 229 -2.80 -13.63 -6.51
C THR A 229 -2.07 -14.29 -7.68
N GLU A 230 -1.56 -15.50 -7.53
CA GLU A 230 -0.90 -16.27 -8.60
C GLU A 230 -1.85 -16.51 -9.78
N LYS A 231 -3.11 -16.89 -9.52
CA LYS A 231 -4.13 -17.00 -10.57
C LYS A 231 -4.41 -15.69 -11.29
N LEU A 232 -4.40 -14.57 -10.56
CA LEU A 232 -4.62 -13.25 -11.13
C LEU A 232 -3.43 -12.83 -12.01
N ILE A 233 -2.20 -13.10 -11.57
CA ILE A 233 -0.98 -12.90 -12.37
C ILE A 233 -1.08 -13.66 -13.71
N GLU A 234 -1.51 -14.93 -13.66
CA GLU A 234 -1.70 -15.72 -14.87
C GLU A 234 -2.74 -15.09 -15.83
N GLN A 235 -3.86 -14.59 -15.30
CA GLN A 235 -4.89 -13.96 -16.13
C GLN A 235 -4.40 -12.64 -16.74
N GLU A 236 -3.73 -11.80 -15.97
CA GLU A 236 -3.13 -10.56 -16.47
C GLU A 236 -2.10 -10.86 -17.57
N ARG A 237 -1.19 -11.81 -17.34
CA ARG A 237 -0.18 -12.21 -18.34
C ARG A 237 -0.81 -12.84 -19.61
N LYS A 238 -1.93 -13.57 -19.46
CA LYS A 238 -2.70 -14.06 -20.63
C LYS A 238 -3.31 -12.90 -21.41
N ALA A 239 -3.87 -11.91 -20.72
CA ALA A 239 -4.41 -10.71 -21.36
C ALA A 239 -3.31 -9.89 -22.05
N ARG A 240 -2.13 -9.73 -21.45
CA ARG A 240 -0.94 -9.11 -22.08
C ARG A 240 -0.53 -9.83 -23.36
N LYS A 241 -0.44 -11.17 -23.34
CA LYS A 241 -0.13 -11.98 -24.51
C LYS A 241 -1.21 -11.88 -25.60
N PHE A 242 -2.46 -11.69 -25.23
CA PHE A 242 -3.54 -11.46 -26.20
C PHE A 242 -3.40 -10.11 -26.88
N LEU A 243 -3.16 -9.03 -26.13
CA LEU A 243 -2.91 -7.70 -26.66
C LEU A 243 -1.66 -7.65 -27.55
N ALA A 244 -0.62 -8.38 -27.20
CA ALA A 244 0.62 -8.47 -27.98
C ALA A 244 0.49 -9.21 -29.31
N LYS A 245 -0.70 -9.78 -29.69
CA LYS A 245 -0.95 -10.35 -31.04
C LYS A 245 -1.25 -9.26 -32.06
N ASP A 246 -1.88 -8.17 -31.63
CA ASP A 246 -2.06 -6.95 -32.41
C ASP A 246 -1.18 -5.87 -31.78
N THR A 247 0.11 -5.95 -32.12
CA THR A 247 1.15 -5.12 -31.48
C THR A 247 0.95 -3.65 -31.77
N LEU A 248 0.45 -3.28 -32.97
CA LEU A 248 0.40 -1.90 -33.42
C LEU A 248 -0.47 -1.01 -32.50
N ASP A 249 -1.67 -1.44 -32.13
CA ASP A 249 -2.57 -0.67 -31.27
C ASP A 249 -2.02 -0.53 -29.83
N LEU A 250 -1.40 -1.60 -29.32
CA LEU A 250 -0.78 -1.58 -28.01
C LEU A 250 0.46 -0.66 -28.00
N GLU A 251 1.33 -0.82 -28.98
CA GLU A 251 2.53 0.00 -29.14
C GLU A 251 2.17 1.48 -29.35
N ASP A 252 1.20 1.81 -30.21
CA ASP A 252 0.72 3.19 -30.40
C ASP A 252 0.25 3.80 -29.07
N THR A 253 -0.54 3.05 -28.28
CA THR A 253 -1.01 3.50 -26.97
C THR A 253 0.16 3.77 -26.01
N ILE A 254 1.16 2.88 -25.98
CA ILE A 254 2.35 3.00 -25.11
C ILE A 254 3.22 4.19 -25.54
N TYR A 255 3.57 4.28 -26.84
CA TYR A 255 4.42 5.37 -27.34
C TYR A 255 3.75 6.74 -27.27
N ARG A 256 2.42 6.82 -27.49
CA ARG A 256 1.67 8.07 -27.26
C ARG A 256 1.71 8.48 -25.79
N SER A 257 1.53 7.52 -24.86
CA SER A 257 1.63 7.78 -23.42
C SER A 257 3.02 8.25 -23.03
N TYR A 258 4.05 7.59 -23.52
CA TYR A 258 5.45 7.97 -23.35
C TYR A 258 5.74 9.38 -23.92
N GLY A 259 5.29 9.66 -25.13
CA GLY A 259 5.45 10.95 -25.80
C GLY A 259 4.76 12.11 -25.05
N LEU A 260 3.55 11.87 -24.51
CA LEU A 260 2.84 12.86 -23.70
C LEU A 260 3.58 13.13 -22.38
N LEU A 261 3.99 12.10 -21.65
CA LEU A 261 4.73 12.25 -20.39
C LEU A 261 6.06 12.98 -20.60
N SER A 262 6.76 12.70 -21.69
CA SER A 262 8.06 13.31 -22.01
C SER A 262 7.96 14.80 -22.42
N ASN A 263 6.81 15.24 -22.94
CA ASN A 263 6.71 16.56 -23.59
C ASN A 263 5.66 17.50 -22.99
N CYS A 264 4.72 17.01 -22.15
CA CYS A 264 3.69 17.85 -21.57
C CYS A 264 4.28 19.02 -20.76
N ARG A 265 3.56 20.15 -20.70
CA ARG A 265 3.91 21.33 -19.91
C ARG A 265 3.19 21.38 -18.57
N LYS A 266 2.06 20.74 -18.50
CA LYS A 266 1.25 20.52 -17.29
C LYS A 266 0.53 19.18 -17.44
N ILE A 267 0.29 18.49 -16.33
CA ILE A 267 -0.44 17.23 -16.32
C ILE A 267 -1.13 17.04 -14.97
N SER A 268 -2.40 16.66 -14.98
CA SER A 268 -3.13 16.32 -13.76
C SER A 268 -2.62 15.01 -13.16
N PHE A 269 -2.92 14.77 -11.88
CA PHE A 269 -2.56 13.50 -11.22
C PHE A 269 -3.23 12.31 -11.90
N ASP A 270 -4.54 12.40 -12.19
CA ASP A 270 -5.33 11.33 -12.81
C ASP A 270 -4.78 10.94 -14.19
N GLU A 271 -4.48 11.93 -15.01
CA GLU A 271 -3.90 11.75 -16.33
C GLU A 271 -2.50 11.14 -16.24
N ALA A 272 -1.65 11.64 -15.36
CA ALA A 272 -0.32 11.10 -15.15
C ALA A 272 -0.34 9.62 -14.75
N GLN A 273 -1.19 9.23 -13.79
CA GLN A 273 -1.29 7.83 -13.35
C GLN A 273 -1.74 6.90 -14.48
N LYS A 274 -2.70 7.33 -15.31
CA LYS A 274 -3.16 6.56 -16.48
C LYS A 274 -2.04 6.37 -17.51
N LEU A 275 -1.32 7.44 -17.84
CA LEU A 275 -0.21 7.36 -18.81
C LEU A 275 0.97 6.55 -18.26
N ILE A 276 1.26 6.67 -16.96
CA ILE A 276 2.30 5.88 -16.28
C ILE A 276 1.93 4.38 -16.29
N SER A 277 0.65 4.03 -16.11
CA SER A 277 0.19 2.63 -16.23
C SER A 277 0.50 2.07 -17.61
N ASN A 278 0.22 2.82 -18.70
CA ASN A 278 0.54 2.41 -20.05
C ASN A 278 2.06 2.29 -20.31
N VAL A 279 2.84 3.20 -19.73
CA VAL A 279 4.31 3.16 -19.83
C VAL A 279 4.86 1.96 -19.05
N LYS A 280 4.29 1.65 -17.87
CA LYS A 280 4.71 0.50 -17.07
C LYS A 280 4.50 -0.81 -17.84
N ILE A 281 3.32 -1.06 -18.45
CA ILE A 281 3.11 -2.27 -19.25
C ILE A 281 4.07 -2.31 -20.44
N GLY A 282 4.39 -1.16 -21.05
CA GLY A 282 5.39 -1.05 -22.13
C GLY A 282 6.80 -1.44 -21.67
N THR A 283 7.21 -1.01 -20.48
CA THR A 283 8.48 -1.41 -19.87
C THR A 283 8.49 -2.92 -19.55
N ASP A 284 7.44 -3.41 -18.91
CA ASP A 284 7.29 -4.83 -18.51
C ASP A 284 7.33 -5.79 -19.75
N LEU A 285 6.85 -5.33 -20.89
CA LEU A 285 6.85 -6.10 -22.16
C LEU A 285 8.12 -5.89 -23.01
N GLY A 286 9.04 -5.03 -22.58
CA GLY A 286 10.25 -4.70 -23.32
C GLY A 286 10.03 -3.82 -24.57
N ILE A 287 8.85 -3.17 -24.67
CA ILE A 287 8.51 -2.23 -25.76
C ILE A 287 9.23 -0.88 -25.55
N LEU A 288 9.48 -0.51 -24.29
CA LEU A 288 10.21 0.71 -23.90
C LEU A 288 11.52 0.36 -23.17
N PRO A 289 12.56 -0.10 -23.89
CA PRO A 289 13.81 -0.55 -23.28
C PRO A 289 14.62 0.55 -22.62
N GLU A 290 14.39 1.82 -22.93
CA GLU A 290 15.03 3.00 -22.34
C GLU A 290 14.56 3.31 -20.90
N LEU A 291 13.44 2.72 -20.46
CA LEU A 291 12.95 2.80 -19.09
C LEU A 291 13.22 1.50 -18.34
N ASN A 292 13.56 1.63 -17.08
CA ASN A 292 13.71 0.50 -16.16
C ASN A 292 12.69 0.61 -15.01
N ASP A 293 12.50 -0.50 -14.29
CA ASP A 293 11.57 -0.58 -13.17
C ASP A 293 11.77 0.53 -12.13
N SER A 294 13.03 0.87 -11.81
CA SER A 294 13.33 1.90 -10.83
C SER A 294 12.80 3.28 -11.24
N LYS A 295 12.94 3.67 -12.52
CA LYS A 295 12.37 4.91 -13.05
C LYS A 295 10.84 4.87 -13.02
N VAL A 296 10.23 3.74 -13.35
CA VAL A 296 8.77 3.57 -13.30
C VAL A 296 8.27 3.69 -11.86
N GLN A 297 8.93 3.09 -10.88
CA GLN A 297 8.57 3.22 -9.46
C GLN A 297 8.71 4.68 -8.99
N GLN A 298 9.75 5.39 -9.42
CA GLN A 298 9.90 6.81 -9.13
C GLN A 298 8.78 7.65 -9.77
N LEU A 299 8.38 7.36 -11.01
CA LEU A 299 7.23 8.02 -11.65
C LEU A 299 5.95 7.79 -10.86
N ILE A 300 5.64 6.55 -10.47
CA ILE A 300 4.46 6.21 -9.68
C ILE A 300 4.43 6.97 -8.36
N LEU A 301 5.57 7.09 -7.66
CA LEU A 301 5.63 7.73 -6.35
C LEU A 301 5.68 9.26 -6.45
N TYR A 302 6.65 9.80 -7.21
CA TYR A 302 6.95 11.23 -7.20
C TYR A 302 6.01 12.08 -8.09
N THR A 303 5.02 11.46 -8.74
CA THR A 303 3.93 12.18 -9.38
C THR A 303 2.68 12.33 -8.51
N LYS A 304 2.63 11.61 -7.36
CA LYS A 304 1.56 11.76 -6.36
C LYS A 304 1.65 13.14 -5.68
N PRO A 305 0.51 13.77 -5.39
CA PRO A 305 0.46 15.18 -4.95
C PRO A 305 1.36 15.52 -3.76
N ALA A 306 1.33 14.74 -2.69
CA ALA A 306 2.11 15.04 -1.49
C ALA A 306 3.57 14.60 -1.61
N ASN A 307 3.82 13.40 -2.17
CA ASN A 307 5.18 12.90 -2.37
C ASN A 307 5.98 13.75 -3.36
N MET A 308 5.34 14.30 -4.38
CA MET A 308 5.96 15.25 -5.30
C MET A 308 6.43 16.53 -4.57
N GLN A 309 5.57 17.11 -3.75
CA GLN A 309 5.90 18.32 -2.99
C GLN A 309 7.03 18.06 -1.98
N LYS A 310 7.01 16.91 -1.29
CA LYS A 310 8.14 16.49 -0.44
C LYS A 310 9.44 16.29 -1.22
N TYR A 311 9.36 15.72 -2.42
CA TYR A 311 10.52 15.53 -3.29
C TYR A 311 11.12 16.85 -3.76
N LEU A 312 10.27 17.86 -4.03
CA LEU A 312 10.70 19.20 -4.43
C LEU A 312 11.08 20.10 -3.25
N GLY A 313 10.64 19.79 -2.04
CA GLY A 313 10.90 20.59 -0.83
C GLY A 313 10.02 21.83 -0.70
N GLU A 314 8.97 21.98 -1.50
CA GLU A 314 8.10 23.16 -1.55
C GLU A 314 6.62 22.76 -1.68
N GLN A 315 5.74 23.63 -1.19
CA GLN A 315 4.29 23.51 -1.31
C GLN A 315 3.79 24.33 -2.49
N TYR A 316 2.86 23.75 -3.26
CA TYR A 316 2.32 24.35 -4.50
C TYR A 316 0.80 24.30 -4.52
N GLU A 317 0.20 25.32 -5.13
CA GLU A 317 -1.21 25.35 -5.46
C GLU A 317 -1.56 24.38 -6.61
N ALA A 318 -2.86 24.08 -6.80
CA ALA A 318 -3.30 22.99 -7.70
C ALA A 318 -2.74 23.09 -9.12
N LEU A 319 -2.78 24.29 -9.74
CA LEU A 319 -2.25 24.49 -11.10
C LEU A 319 -0.74 24.37 -11.15
N GLU A 320 -0.05 24.90 -10.16
CA GLU A 320 1.41 24.80 -10.06
C GLU A 320 1.84 23.36 -9.85
N ARG A 321 1.11 22.58 -9.04
CA ARG A 321 1.37 21.15 -8.89
C ARG A 321 1.32 20.40 -10.21
N ASP A 322 0.38 20.74 -11.11
CA ASP A 322 0.29 20.10 -12.41
C ASP A 322 1.45 20.46 -13.33
N ILE A 323 1.96 21.69 -13.26
CA ILE A 323 3.17 22.12 -13.96
C ILE A 323 4.40 21.42 -13.38
N LYS A 324 4.56 21.43 -12.07
CA LYS A 324 5.68 20.78 -11.37
C LYS A 324 5.70 19.27 -11.59
N ARG A 325 4.54 18.64 -11.66
CA ARG A 325 4.43 17.21 -11.99
C ARG A 325 5.01 16.92 -13.37
N ALA A 326 4.71 17.74 -14.38
CA ALA A 326 5.29 17.60 -15.71
C ALA A 326 6.81 17.78 -15.71
N GLU A 327 7.35 18.69 -14.90
CA GLU A 327 8.78 18.88 -14.72
C GLU A 327 9.45 17.66 -14.06
N VAL A 328 8.86 17.13 -12.98
CA VAL A 328 9.35 15.93 -12.28
C VAL A 328 9.35 14.72 -13.20
N ILE A 329 8.26 14.50 -13.95
CA ILE A 329 8.16 13.40 -14.91
C ILE A 329 9.31 13.49 -15.92
N LYS A 330 9.51 14.63 -16.56
CA LYS A 330 10.60 14.84 -17.54
C LYS A 330 11.98 14.59 -16.95
N LYS A 331 12.21 15.06 -15.71
CA LYS A 331 13.47 14.83 -15.00
C LYS A 331 13.73 13.34 -14.75
N ILE A 332 12.71 12.56 -14.36
CA ILE A 332 12.86 11.12 -14.12
C ILE A 332 13.05 10.35 -15.45
N MET A 333 12.33 10.75 -16.50
CA MET A 333 12.40 10.10 -17.81
C MET A 333 13.65 10.47 -18.61
N SER A 334 14.26 11.65 -18.33
CA SER A 334 15.51 12.02 -18.99
C SER A 334 16.62 11.02 -18.61
N ILE A 335 17.36 10.62 -19.61
CA ILE A 335 18.48 9.67 -19.52
C ILE A 335 19.75 10.40 -19.10
#